data_dec36a94a95502267ff8e0be1d705263
#
_entry.id   dec36a94a95502267ff8e0be1d705263
#
_cell.length_a   1.000
_cell.length_b   1.000
_cell.length_c   1.000
_cell.angle_alpha   90.00
_cell.angle_beta   90.00
_cell.angle_gamma   90.00
#
_symmetry.space_group_name_H-M   'P 1'
#
loop_
_entity.id
_entity.type
_entity.pdbx_description
1 polymer ?
#
loop_
_entity_poly.entity_id
_entity_poly.type
_entity_poly.pdbx_seq_one_letter_code
_entity_poly.pdbx_strand_id
1 'polypeptide(L)'
;MEENGGPVVVTDANFGDMIEEHEGLSLVDFWAVWCGPCRMIAPLIEQLSKDYAGRVQFGKLDVDSNQQTAVKYSIRSIPSLLFFKDGKHVDTVVGAVPRAHIERKIEEHL
;
A
#
# COMPACT_ATOMS: atom_id res chain seq x y z
N MET A 1 13.06 16.79 0.64
CA MET A 1 12.74 16.41 1.05
C MET A 1 11.91 15.94 1.46
N GLU A 2 11.73 15.88 1.32
CA GLU A 2 11.15 15.49 1.70
C GLU A 2 10.48 14.95 2.27
N GLU A 3 10.18 14.79 2.25
CA GLU A 3 9.61 14.33 2.83
C GLU A 3 9.05 13.69 3.45
N ASN A 4 9.18 13.68 3.25
CA ASN A 4 8.64 13.23 4.04
C ASN A 4 7.63 12.54 4.53
N GLY A 5 7.50 11.87 4.22
CA GLY A 5 6.71 10.97 4.99
C GLY A 5 5.39 10.48 4.46
N GLY A 6 4.93 10.77 3.32
CA GLY A 6 3.71 10.23 2.74
C GLY A 6 3.98 8.98 1.92
N PRO A 7 2.92 8.26 1.47
CA PRO A 7 3.09 7.11 0.58
C PRO A 7 3.73 7.53 -0.73
N VAL A 8 4.62 6.69 -1.27
CA VAL A 8 5.22 6.96 -2.57
C VAL A 8 4.27 6.50 -3.67
N VAL A 9 4.33 7.17 -4.82
CA VAL A 9 3.52 6.79 -5.98
C VAL A 9 4.16 5.58 -6.65
N VAL A 10 3.39 4.48 -6.73
CA VAL A 10 3.84 3.23 -7.32
C VAL A 10 3.07 3.01 -8.63
N THR A 11 3.77 2.57 -9.65
CA THR A 11 3.20 2.38 -10.98
C THR A 11 3.60 1.02 -11.53
N ASP A 12 2.98 0.63 -12.67
CA ASP A 12 3.39 -0.59 -13.37
C ASP A 12 4.87 -0.55 -13.70
N ALA A 13 5.39 0.65 -14.04
CA ALA A 13 6.79 0.79 -14.44
C ALA A 13 7.77 0.64 -13.29
N ASN A 14 7.40 1.11 -12.08
CA ASN A 14 8.35 1.10 -10.96
C ASN A 14 8.07 0.07 -9.89
N PHE A 15 7.00 -0.74 -10.04
CA PHE A 15 6.61 -1.70 -9.01
C PHE A 15 7.72 -2.69 -8.70
N GLY A 16 8.39 -3.19 -9.72
CA GLY A 16 9.50 -4.13 -9.53
C GLY A 16 10.59 -3.54 -8.65
N ASP A 17 11.09 -2.37 -9.05
CA ASP A 17 12.20 -1.74 -8.34
C ASP A 17 11.81 -1.29 -6.94
N MET A 18 10.63 -0.69 -6.79
CA MET A 18 10.26 -0.06 -5.53
C MET A 18 9.69 -1.04 -4.52
N ILE A 19 8.99 -2.08 -4.98
CA ILE A 19 8.30 -2.99 -4.07
C ILE A 19 8.89 -4.39 -4.10
N GLU A 20 9.05 -4.97 -5.30
CA GLU A 20 9.49 -6.37 -5.38
C GLU A 20 10.95 -6.56 -5.02
N GLU A 21 11.77 -5.52 -5.18
CA GLU A 21 13.19 -5.57 -4.81
C GLU A 21 13.47 -4.88 -3.47
N HIS A 22 12.45 -4.41 -2.79
CA HIS A 22 12.62 -3.71 -1.52
C HIS A 22 12.79 -4.71 -0.37
N GLU A 23 13.82 -4.50 0.45
CA GLU A 23 14.00 -5.29 1.67
C GLU A 23 13.14 -4.70 2.79
N GLY A 24 12.57 -5.59 3.60
CA GLY A 24 11.70 -5.18 4.69
C GLY A 24 10.25 -5.15 4.26
N LEU A 25 9.44 -4.49 5.07
CA LEU A 25 7.98 -4.48 4.89
C LEU A 25 7.53 -3.31 4.05
N SER A 26 6.67 -3.59 3.06
CA SER A 26 5.98 -2.57 2.29
C SER A 26 4.49 -2.80 2.36
N LEU A 27 3.72 -1.71 2.41
CA LEU A 27 2.27 -1.74 2.32
C LEU A 27 1.87 -0.91 1.10
N VAL A 28 1.16 -1.53 0.15
CA VAL A 28 0.73 -0.83 -1.07
C VAL A 28 -0.78 -0.74 -1.08
N ASP A 29 -1.29 0.49 -1.20
CA ASP A 29 -2.71 0.81 -1.25
C ASP A 29 -3.13 0.87 -2.72
N PHE A 30 -3.90 -0.13 -3.17
CA PHE A 30 -4.49 -0.16 -4.51
C PHE A 30 -5.81 0.60 -4.45
N TRP A 31 -5.90 1.70 -5.19
CA TRP A 31 -7.00 2.66 -5.06
C TRP A 31 -7.42 3.22 -6.41
N ALA A 32 -8.51 3.98 -6.42
CA ALA A 32 -8.94 4.72 -7.61
C ALA A 32 -9.60 6.04 -7.18
N VAL A 33 -9.55 7.01 -8.06
CA VAL A 33 -10.06 8.36 -7.79
C VAL A 33 -11.56 8.35 -7.47
N TRP A 34 -12.32 7.50 -8.17
CA TRP A 34 -13.78 7.43 -8.00
C TRP A 34 -14.23 6.62 -6.80
N CYS A 35 -13.32 6.01 -6.09
CA CYS A 35 -13.64 5.05 -5.02
C CYS A 35 -13.83 5.78 -3.69
N GLY A 36 -15.08 5.81 -3.20
CA GLY A 36 -15.39 6.47 -1.93
C GLY A 36 -14.64 5.89 -0.74
N PRO A 37 -14.70 4.55 -0.51
CA PRO A 37 -13.95 3.96 0.60
C PRO A 37 -12.44 4.20 0.52
N CYS A 38 -11.89 4.27 -0.69
CA CYS A 38 -10.46 4.59 -0.86
C CYS A 38 -10.15 5.99 -0.31
N ARG A 39 -11.04 6.96 -0.61
CA ARG A 39 -10.86 8.31 -0.12
C ARG A 39 -11.03 8.40 1.38
N MET A 40 -11.88 7.53 1.95
CA MET A 40 -12.09 7.51 3.40
C MET A 40 -10.85 7.08 4.15
N ILE A 41 -10.09 6.10 3.64
CA ILE A 41 -8.90 5.65 4.36
C ILE A 41 -7.63 6.38 3.95
N ALA A 42 -7.67 7.22 2.91
CA ALA A 42 -6.48 7.92 2.45
C ALA A 42 -5.78 8.71 3.57
N PRO A 43 -6.50 9.49 4.41
CA PRO A 43 -5.84 10.20 5.51
C PRO A 43 -5.20 9.25 6.52
N LEU A 44 -5.80 8.09 6.75
CA LEU A 44 -5.26 7.09 7.65
C LEU A 44 -3.97 6.48 7.10
N ILE A 45 -3.95 6.16 5.82
CA ILE A 45 -2.74 5.63 5.18
C ILE A 45 -1.63 6.67 5.24
N GLU A 46 -1.96 7.94 4.99
CA GLU A 46 -1.02 9.04 5.10
C GLU A 46 -0.42 9.11 6.51
N GLN A 47 -1.28 9.05 7.52
CA GLN A 47 -0.86 9.12 8.93
C GLN A 47 0.02 7.92 9.29
N LEU A 48 -0.38 6.72 8.89
CA LEU A 48 0.40 5.52 9.18
C LEU A 48 1.77 5.58 8.51
N SER A 49 1.84 6.11 7.29
CA SER A 49 3.12 6.20 6.59
C SER A 49 4.10 7.10 7.34
N LYS A 50 3.61 8.11 8.03
CA LYS A 50 4.45 8.99 8.84
C LYS A 50 4.83 8.30 10.15
N ASP A 51 3.88 7.63 10.78
CA ASP A 51 4.11 6.98 12.07
C ASP A 51 5.10 5.82 11.95
N TYR A 52 5.12 5.15 10.81
CA TYR A 52 6.01 4.01 10.58
C TYR A 52 7.19 4.35 9.66
N ALA A 53 7.45 5.64 9.44
CA ALA A 53 8.56 6.08 8.60
C ALA A 53 9.87 5.44 9.08
N GLY A 54 10.65 4.91 8.13
CA GLY A 54 11.89 4.21 8.45
C GLY A 54 11.74 2.75 8.81
N ARG A 55 10.50 2.28 9.03
CA ARG A 55 10.26 0.88 9.38
C ARG A 55 9.40 0.17 8.35
N VAL A 56 8.47 0.89 7.70
CA VAL A 56 7.58 0.34 6.67
C VAL A 56 7.54 1.31 5.51
N GLN A 57 7.68 0.79 4.30
CA GLN A 57 7.51 1.58 3.10
C GLN A 57 6.04 1.57 2.71
N PHE A 58 5.44 2.74 2.51
CA PHE A 58 4.06 2.84 2.06
C PHE A 58 4.01 3.32 0.62
N GLY A 59 3.19 2.66 -0.19
CA GLY A 59 3.00 3.02 -1.58
C GLY A 59 1.53 3.16 -1.92
N LYS A 60 1.24 3.92 -2.97
CA LYS A 60 -0.12 4.07 -3.51
C LYS A 60 -0.08 3.75 -5.00
N LEU A 61 -0.98 2.89 -5.45
CA LEU A 61 -1.07 2.50 -6.86
C LEU A 61 -2.49 2.73 -7.36
N ASP A 62 -2.63 3.63 -8.33
CA ASP A 62 -3.92 3.92 -8.97
C ASP A 62 -4.22 2.80 -9.97
N VAL A 63 -5.25 2.00 -9.71
CA VAL A 63 -5.54 0.83 -10.52
C VAL A 63 -6.00 1.18 -11.94
N ASP A 64 -6.60 2.35 -12.13
CA ASP A 64 -7.07 2.75 -13.46
C ASP A 64 -5.90 3.03 -14.40
N SER A 65 -4.82 3.57 -13.87
CA SER A 65 -3.62 3.91 -14.65
C SER A 65 -2.58 2.81 -14.65
N ASN A 66 -2.73 1.78 -13.81
CA ASN A 66 -1.71 0.76 -13.60
C ASN A 66 -2.35 -0.62 -13.52
N GLN A 67 -3.00 -1.01 -14.62
CA GLN A 67 -3.80 -2.23 -14.65
C GLN A 67 -2.97 -3.51 -14.62
N GLN A 68 -1.74 -3.47 -15.12
CA GLN A 68 -0.90 -4.67 -15.16
C GLN A 68 -0.63 -5.20 -13.75
N THR A 69 -0.24 -4.33 -12.85
CA THR A 69 0.05 -4.72 -11.47
C THR A 69 -1.23 -5.18 -10.77
N ALA A 70 -2.34 -4.47 -10.98
CA ALA A 70 -3.61 -4.85 -10.38
C ALA A 70 -4.02 -6.26 -10.80
N VAL A 71 -3.85 -6.60 -12.08
CA VAL A 71 -4.16 -7.93 -12.60
C VAL A 71 -3.20 -8.96 -12.02
N LYS A 72 -1.90 -8.64 -11.97
CA LYS A 72 -0.89 -9.56 -11.46
C LYS A 72 -1.21 -10.02 -10.04
N TYR A 73 -1.71 -9.13 -9.20
CA TYR A 73 -2.01 -9.46 -7.81
C TYR A 73 -3.50 -9.72 -7.57
N SER A 74 -4.27 -9.93 -8.64
CA SER A 74 -5.67 -10.35 -8.58
C SER A 74 -6.54 -9.38 -7.78
N ILE A 75 -6.32 -8.08 -7.98
CA ILE A 75 -7.11 -7.06 -7.31
C ILE A 75 -8.51 -7.06 -7.88
N ARG A 76 -9.51 -7.29 -7.03
CA ARG A 76 -10.92 -7.34 -7.43
C ARG A 76 -11.77 -6.30 -6.74
N SER A 77 -11.33 -5.85 -5.57
CA SER A 77 -12.05 -4.84 -4.78
C SER A 77 -11.06 -3.82 -4.30
N ILE A 78 -11.49 -2.57 -4.20
CA ILE A 78 -10.62 -1.50 -3.71
C ILE A 78 -11.36 -0.75 -2.60
N PRO A 79 -10.62 -0.22 -1.61
CA PRO A 79 -9.16 -0.31 -1.50
C PRO A 79 -8.73 -1.73 -1.14
N SER A 80 -7.59 -2.13 -1.69
CA SER A 80 -6.91 -3.36 -1.27
C SER A 80 -5.52 -2.96 -0.79
N LEU A 81 -5.21 -3.33 0.45
CA LEU A 81 -3.92 -3.04 1.05
C LEU A 81 -3.12 -4.34 1.02
N LEU A 82 -2.09 -4.37 0.19
CA LEU A 82 -1.24 -5.54 0.05
C LEU A 82 0.05 -5.33 0.81
N PHE A 83 0.43 -6.32 1.62
CA PHE A 83 1.65 -6.30 2.41
C PHE A 83 2.70 -7.16 1.72
N PHE A 84 3.90 -6.59 1.58
CA PHE A 84 5.03 -7.28 0.96
C PHE A 84 6.19 -7.32 1.94
N LYS A 85 6.76 -8.51 2.14
CA LYS A 85 7.94 -8.67 2.98
C LYS A 85 9.08 -9.15 2.10
N ASP A 86 10.14 -8.35 2.03
CA ASP A 86 11.28 -8.63 1.16
C ASP A 86 10.84 -8.92 -0.28
N GLY A 87 9.88 -8.12 -0.74
CA GLY A 87 9.38 -8.18 -2.11
C GLY A 87 8.28 -9.22 -2.37
N LYS A 88 7.93 -10.02 -1.37
CA LYS A 88 6.92 -11.09 -1.55
C LYS A 88 5.62 -10.71 -0.87
N HIS A 89 4.52 -10.95 -1.58
CA HIS A 89 3.17 -10.68 -1.06
C HIS A 89 2.87 -11.65 0.08
N VAL A 90 2.67 -11.11 1.28
CA VAL A 90 2.48 -11.94 2.49
C VAL A 90 1.09 -11.78 3.12
N ASP A 91 0.37 -10.70 2.84
CA ASP A 91 -0.95 -10.48 3.46
C ASP A 91 -1.75 -9.48 2.66
N THR A 92 -3.07 -9.48 2.87
CA THR A 92 -3.99 -8.57 2.18
C THR A 92 -5.09 -8.14 3.14
N VAL A 93 -5.43 -6.84 3.10
CA VAL A 93 -6.59 -6.30 3.80
C VAL A 93 -7.45 -5.59 2.77
N VAL A 94 -8.73 -5.92 2.70
CA VAL A 94 -9.66 -5.34 1.72
C VAL A 94 -10.67 -4.47 2.44
N GLY A 95 -10.87 -3.26 1.90
CA GLY A 95 -11.89 -2.34 2.39
C GLY A 95 -11.35 -1.29 3.36
N ALA A 96 -12.21 -0.34 3.71
CA ALA A 96 -11.85 0.75 4.61
C ALA A 96 -11.96 0.26 6.06
N VAL A 97 -10.92 -0.42 6.52
CA VAL A 97 -10.90 -1.01 7.85
C VAL A 97 -10.36 -0.02 8.88
N PRO A 98 -10.62 -0.25 10.19
CA PRO A 98 -10.08 0.62 11.24
C PRO A 98 -8.55 0.54 11.32
N ARG A 99 -7.96 1.61 11.83
CA ARG A 99 -6.50 1.72 12.00
C ARG A 99 -5.92 0.53 12.75
N ALA A 100 -6.58 0.10 13.84
CA ALA A 100 -6.07 -0.99 14.68
C ALA A 100 -5.89 -2.28 13.87
N HIS A 101 -6.77 -2.53 12.90
CA HIS A 101 -6.66 -3.71 12.05
C HIS A 101 -5.38 -3.66 11.21
N ILE A 102 -5.12 -2.50 10.59
CA ILE A 102 -3.94 -2.33 9.76
C ILE A 102 -2.67 -2.42 10.60
N GLU A 103 -2.67 -1.78 11.77
CA GLU A 103 -1.51 -1.82 12.67
C GLU A 103 -1.19 -3.23 13.12
N ARG A 104 -2.21 -4.02 13.42
CA ARG A 104 -2.00 -5.42 13.82
C ARG A 104 -1.31 -6.19 12.71
N LYS A 105 -1.72 -5.98 11.46
CA LYS A 105 -1.08 -6.63 10.32
C LYS A 105 0.35 -6.16 10.13
N ILE A 106 0.61 -4.88 10.31
CA ILE A 106 1.97 -4.35 10.23
C ILE A 106 2.85 -5.03 11.28
N GLU A 107 2.37 -5.08 12.53
CA GLU A 107 3.16 -5.65 13.62
C GLU A 107 3.42 -7.15 13.41
N GLU A 108 2.48 -7.86 12.79
CA GLU A 108 2.67 -9.29 12.50
C GLU A 108 3.84 -9.52 11.53
N HIS A 109 4.10 -8.57 10.65
CA HIS A 109 5.06 -8.77 9.56
C HIS A 109 6.34 -7.95 9.70
N LEU A 110 6.45 -7.13 10.74
CA LEU A 110 7.66 -6.33 10.94
C LEU A 110 8.91 -7.15 11.21
#